data_173c62f19562690e94b6854045ce4e17
#
_entry.id   173c62f19562690e94b6854045ce4e17
#
_cell.length_a   1.000
_cell.length_b   1.000
_cell.length_c   1.000
_cell.angle_alpha   90.00
_cell.angle_beta   90.00
_cell.angle_gamma   90.00
#
_symmetry.space_group_name_H-M   'P 1'
#
loop_
_entity.id
_entity.type
_entity.pdbx_description
1 polymer ?
#
loop_
_entity_poly.entity_id
_entity_poly.type
_entity_poly.pdbx_seq_one_letter_code
_entity_poly.pdbx_strand_id
1 'polypeptide(L)'
;MKRIAVMALTGALALTAVAQAQKAPDKAARKPNILVIWGDDIGYWNVSAYNLGQMGYRTPNIDRIAREGALFTDLYGQQSCTAGRGAFLTGQSPFRTGLLKVGLPGAKEGLQPQDPTLAELLKPQGYVTGQFGKNHLGDLDAMLPTMHGFDEFFGSLYHLNAE
;
A
#
# COMPACT_ATOMS: atom_id res chain seq x y z
N MET A 1 28.31 -62.32 -64.25
CA MET A 1 27.10 -61.47 -64.31
C MET A 1 26.74 -61.03 -62.86
N LYS A 2 27.09 -59.82 -62.48
CA LYS A 2 26.82 -59.30 -61.12
C LYS A 2 25.62 -58.37 -61.20
N ARG A 3 24.53 -58.71 -60.48
CA ARG A 3 23.35 -57.84 -60.35
C ARG A 3 23.56 -56.83 -59.19
N ILE A 4 23.54 -55.53 -59.53
CA ILE A 4 23.62 -54.44 -58.56
C ILE A 4 22.17 -54.14 -58.14
N ALA A 5 21.87 -54.29 -56.86
CA ALA A 5 20.58 -53.91 -56.26
C ALA A 5 20.69 -52.44 -55.82
N VAL A 6 19.86 -51.57 -56.40
CA VAL A 6 19.70 -50.17 -55.97
C VAL A 6 18.67 -50.12 -54.85
N MET A 7 19.09 -49.80 -53.63
CA MET A 7 18.19 -49.48 -52.53
C MET A 7 17.76 -48.04 -52.63
N ALA A 8 16.46 -47.82 -52.84
CA ALA A 8 15.87 -46.51 -52.76
C ALA A 8 15.60 -46.15 -51.28
N LEU A 9 16.25 -45.13 -50.78
CA LEU A 9 16.06 -44.63 -49.43
C LEU A 9 14.96 -43.54 -49.45
N THR A 10 13.75 -43.89 -49.03
CA THR A 10 12.65 -42.95 -48.87
C THR A 10 12.78 -42.25 -47.50
N GLY A 11 13.28 -41.02 -47.51
CA GLY A 11 13.33 -40.18 -46.33
C GLY A 11 11.92 -39.63 -46.00
N ALA A 12 11.35 -40.05 -44.88
CA ALA A 12 10.14 -39.43 -44.34
C ALA A 12 10.50 -38.16 -43.61
N LEU A 13 10.16 -37.00 -44.17
CA LEU A 13 10.18 -35.72 -43.46
C LEU A 13 9.05 -35.69 -42.44
N ALA A 14 9.37 -35.87 -41.18
CA ALA A 14 8.46 -35.57 -40.10
C ALA A 14 8.37 -34.05 -39.90
N LEU A 15 7.28 -33.43 -40.37
CA LEU A 15 6.93 -32.05 -39.99
C LEU A 15 6.48 -32.04 -38.53
N THR A 16 7.35 -31.62 -37.64
CA THR A 16 6.96 -31.25 -36.25
C THR A 16 6.25 -29.91 -36.29
N ALA A 17 4.94 -29.92 -36.27
CA ALA A 17 4.14 -28.70 -36.03
C ALA A 17 4.38 -28.24 -34.57
N VAL A 18 5.21 -27.19 -34.42
CA VAL A 18 5.32 -26.48 -33.17
C VAL A 18 4.00 -25.76 -32.95
N ALA A 19 3.12 -26.29 -32.11
CA ALA A 19 1.94 -25.60 -31.64
C ALA A 19 2.41 -24.40 -30.81
N GLN A 20 2.45 -23.21 -31.43
CA GLN A 20 2.57 -21.96 -30.68
C GLN A 20 1.32 -21.83 -29.83
N ALA A 21 1.46 -22.08 -28.53
CA ALA A 21 0.44 -21.75 -27.56
C ALA A 21 0.19 -20.25 -27.66
N GLN A 22 -0.89 -19.86 -28.31
CA GLN A 22 -1.37 -18.48 -28.28
C GLN A 22 -1.65 -18.14 -26.82
N LYS A 23 -0.76 -17.33 -26.25
CA LYS A 23 -0.98 -16.72 -24.94
C LYS A 23 -2.34 -16.02 -25.00
N ALA A 24 -3.30 -16.48 -24.21
CA ALA A 24 -4.60 -15.83 -24.10
C ALA A 24 -4.33 -14.33 -23.88
N PRO A 25 -5.12 -13.42 -24.47
CA PRO A 25 -4.93 -12.01 -24.26
C PRO A 25 -4.94 -11.74 -22.76
N ASP A 26 -3.87 -11.14 -22.26
CA ASP A 26 -3.77 -10.70 -20.88
C ASP A 26 -5.05 -9.90 -20.61
N LYS A 27 -5.98 -10.44 -19.82
CA LYS A 27 -7.03 -9.64 -19.21
C LYS A 27 -6.29 -8.51 -18.53
N ALA A 28 -6.45 -7.27 -19.03
CA ALA A 28 -5.81 -6.10 -18.45
C ALA A 28 -5.89 -6.23 -16.93
N ALA A 29 -4.72 -6.45 -16.31
CA ALA A 29 -4.65 -6.83 -14.91
C ALA A 29 -5.42 -5.78 -14.12
N ARG A 30 -6.53 -6.16 -13.50
CA ARG A 30 -7.31 -5.23 -12.67
C ARG A 30 -6.37 -4.69 -11.61
N LYS A 31 -6.28 -3.38 -11.50
CA LYS A 31 -5.51 -2.74 -10.46
C LYS A 31 -5.96 -3.26 -9.09
N PRO A 32 -5.05 -3.61 -8.19
CA PRO A 32 -5.42 -4.11 -6.87
C PRO A 32 -6.11 -3.01 -6.05
N ASN A 33 -7.06 -3.40 -5.21
CA ASN A 33 -7.51 -2.50 -4.15
C ASN A 33 -6.38 -2.34 -3.12
N ILE A 34 -6.26 -1.13 -2.57
CA ILE A 34 -5.25 -0.80 -1.58
C ILE A 34 -5.99 -0.46 -0.28
N LEU A 35 -5.81 -1.27 0.75
CA LEU A 35 -6.31 -1.03 2.09
C LEU A 35 -5.14 -0.73 3.02
N VAL A 36 -5.15 0.45 3.64
CA VAL A 36 -4.21 0.84 4.68
C VAL A 36 -4.93 0.85 6.01
N ILE A 37 -4.41 0.10 6.98
CA ILE A 37 -4.90 0.11 8.35
C ILE A 37 -3.81 0.73 9.23
N TRP A 38 -4.14 1.86 9.84
CA TRP A 38 -3.22 2.64 10.62
C TRP A 38 -3.50 2.47 12.12
N GLY A 39 -2.60 1.85 12.83
CA GLY A 39 -2.66 1.80 14.30
C GLY A 39 -2.26 3.14 14.92
N ASP A 40 -2.94 3.56 15.98
CA ASP A 40 -2.63 4.77 16.73
C ASP A 40 -2.14 4.39 18.12
N ASP A 41 -0.89 4.72 18.41
CA ASP A 41 -0.17 4.31 19.64
C ASP A 41 -0.11 2.77 19.85
N ILE A 42 -0.17 2.00 18.77
CA ILE A 42 0.03 0.55 18.77
C ILE A 42 1.52 0.25 18.60
N GLY A 43 2.13 -0.26 19.64
CA GLY A 43 3.54 -0.60 19.66
C GLY A 43 3.83 -2.06 19.34
N TYR A 44 5.12 -2.38 19.23
CA TYR A 44 5.64 -3.73 19.00
C TYR A 44 5.03 -4.79 19.95
N TRP A 45 4.87 -4.44 21.22
CA TRP A 45 4.36 -5.34 22.24
C TRP A 45 2.84 -5.56 22.20
N ASN A 46 2.11 -4.75 21.45
CA ASN A 46 0.66 -4.89 21.28
C ASN A 46 0.29 -5.86 20.15
N VAL A 47 1.22 -6.19 19.26
CA VAL A 47 0.98 -7.04 18.09
C VAL A 47 1.65 -8.40 18.27
N SER A 48 0.84 -9.46 18.43
CA SER A 48 1.37 -10.79 18.75
C SER A 48 2.25 -11.41 17.66
N ALA A 49 2.14 -10.96 16.41
CA ALA A 49 3.05 -11.38 15.33
C ALA A 49 4.51 -11.05 15.62
N TYR A 50 4.79 -9.98 16.40
CA TYR A 50 6.15 -9.56 16.74
C TYR A 50 6.71 -10.20 18.02
N ASN A 51 5.84 -10.55 18.97
CA ASN A 51 6.28 -10.91 20.32
C ASN A 51 5.66 -12.23 20.85
N LEU A 52 4.96 -12.98 19.99
CA LEU A 52 4.30 -14.24 20.31
C LEU A 52 3.25 -14.12 21.45
N GLY A 53 2.73 -12.93 21.68
CA GLY A 53 1.74 -12.65 22.73
C GLY A 53 2.35 -12.50 24.13
N GLN A 54 3.63 -12.18 24.26
CA GLN A 54 4.34 -12.08 25.54
C GLN A 54 3.68 -11.11 26.52
N MET A 55 3.08 -10.01 26.03
CA MET A 55 2.36 -9.05 26.86
C MET A 55 0.85 -9.37 27.04
N GLY A 56 0.43 -10.58 26.69
CA GLY A 56 -0.95 -11.02 26.80
C GLY A 56 -1.88 -10.59 25.66
N TYR A 57 -1.42 -9.75 24.74
CA TYR A 57 -2.18 -9.36 23.56
C TYR A 57 -2.21 -10.48 22.52
N ARG A 58 -3.37 -10.63 21.88
CA ARG A 58 -3.55 -11.56 20.76
C ARG A 58 -4.18 -10.81 19.59
N THR A 59 -3.51 -10.83 18.44
CA THR A 59 -3.91 -10.14 17.22
C THR A 59 -4.02 -11.11 16.04
N PRO A 60 -4.93 -12.12 16.11
CA PRO A 60 -4.90 -13.26 15.20
C PRO A 60 -5.08 -12.87 13.73
N ASN A 61 -5.83 -11.83 13.43
CA ASN A 61 -6.02 -11.35 12.06
C ASN A 61 -4.80 -10.59 11.54
N ILE A 62 -4.13 -9.79 12.37
CA ILE A 62 -2.87 -9.13 12.01
C ILE A 62 -1.77 -10.18 11.84
N ASP A 63 -1.70 -11.16 12.75
CA ASP A 63 -0.77 -12.28 12.66
C ASP A 63 -0.98 -13.10 11.38
N ARG A 64 -2.24 -13.22 10.91
CA ARG A 64 -2.54 -13.87 9.64
C ARG A 64 -1.96 -13.09 8.46
N ILE A 65 -2.10 -11.76 8.45
CA ILE A 65 -1.49 -10.90 7.41
C ILE A 65 0.03 -11.10 7.40
N ALA A 66 0.64 -11.14 8.58
CA ALA A 66 2.09 -11.37 8.71
C ALA A 66 2.53 -12.74 8.15
N ARG A 67 1.73 -13.79 8.37
CA ARG A 67 2.04 -15.15 7.89
C ARG A 67 1.79 -15.34 6.39
N GLU A 68 0.74 -14.71 5.86
CA GLU A 68 0.32 -14.86 4.46
C GLU A 68 0.96 -13.83 3.53
N GLY A 69 1.53 -12.76 4.08
CA GLY A 69 2.14 -11.65 3.37
C GLY A 69 3.61 -11.43 3.77
N ALA A 70 3.93 -10.22 4.21
CA ALA A 70 5.26 -9.84 4.66
C ALA A 70 5.21 -9.21 6.05
N LEU A 71 6.18 -9.54 6.88
CA LEU A 71 6.42 -8.94 8.19
C LEU A 71 7.74 -8.17 8.16
N PHE A 72 7.67 -6.86 8.40
CA PHE A 72 8.86 -6.02 8.51
C PHE A 72 9.30 -5.96 9.97
N THR A 73 10.54 -6.35 10.24
CA THR A 73 11.11 -6.38 11.60
C THR A 73 11.75 -5.06 12.02
N ASP A 74 12.16 -4.26 11.04
CA ASP A 74 12.94 -3.04 11.24
C ASP A 74 12.37 -1.84 10.49
N LEU A 75 11.06 -1.69 10.48
CA LEU A 75 10.36 -0.54 9.94
C LEU A 75 9.93 0.38 11.08
N TYR A 76 10.51 1.56 11.13
CA TYR A 76 10.26 2.54 12.19
C TYR A 76 9.31 3.64 11.71
N GLY A 77 8.35 3.99 12.57
CA GLY A 77 7.49 5.15 12.38
C GLY A 77 8.17 6.45 12.81
N GLN A 78 7.41 7.53 12.76
CA GLN A 78 7.82 8.81 13.30
C GLN A 78 7.38 8.93 14.77
N GLN A 79 7.91 9.91 15.47
CA GLN A 79 7.77 10.07 16.93
C GLN A 79 6.38 10.49 17.41
N SER A 80 5.46 10.88 16.52
CA SER A 80 4.12 11.35 16.91
C SER A 80 3.07 11.10 15.83
N CYS A 81 1.80 11.22 16.22
CA CYS A 81 0.67 10.98 15.32
C CYS A 81 0.75 11.82 14.05
N THR A 82 0.85 13.15 14.18
CA THR A 82 0.92 14.08 13.04
C THR A 82 2.13 13.81 12.17
N ALA A 83 3.30 13.63 12.77
CA ALA A 83 4.53 13.36 12.03
C ALA A 83 4.45 12.04 11.25
N GLY A 84 3.96 10.97 11.89
CA GLY A 84 3.82 9.65 11.27
C GLY A 84 2.78 9.64 10.14
N ARG A 85 1.61 10.21 10.39
CA ARG A 85 0.53 10.30 9.40
C ARG A 85 0.91 11.17 8.21
N GLY A 86 1.52 12.33 8.46
CA GLY A 86 2.04 13.21 7.42
C GLY A 86 3.12 12.53 6.59
N ALA A 87 4.10 11.90 7.23
CA ALA A 87 5.17 11.18 6.53
C ALA A 87 4.64 10.05 5.65
N PHE A 88 3.65 9.28 6.14
CA PHE A 88 3.05 8.21 5.36
C PHE A 88 2.25 8.74 4.17
N LEU A 89 1.35 9.70 4.39
CA LEU A 89 0.49 10.23 3.32
C LEU A 89 1.26 10.96 2.23
N THR A 90 2.32 11.68 2.60
CA THR A 90 3.09 12.49 1.64
C THR A 90 4.34 11.79 1.11
N GLY A 91 4.79 10.71 1.73
CA GLY A 91 6.07 10.08 1.43
C GLY A 91 7.27 10.96 1.79
N GLN A 92 7.07 12.01 2.61
CA GLN A 92 8.09 13.00 2.93
C GLN A 92 8.51 12.90 4.41
N SER A 93 9.77 13.23 4.67
CA SER A 93 10.26 13.39 6.04
C SER A 93 9.52 14.53 6.75
N PRO A 94 9.21 14.40 8.05
CA PRO A 94 8.62 15.48 8.86
C PRO A 94 9.45 16.77 8.85
N PHE A 95 10.76 16.67 8.68
CA PHE A 95 11.62 17.86 8.53
C PHE A 95 11.34 18.63 7.24
N ARG A 96 10.83 17.98 6.21
CA ARG A 96 10.46 18.61 4.96
C ARG A 96 9.07 19.25 5.03
N THR A 97 8.11 18.54 5.61
CA THR A 97 6.73 19.03 5.74
C THR A 97 6.55 20.03 6.89
N GLY A 98 7.50 20.07 7.84
CA GLY A 98 7.36 20.85 9.07
C GLY A 98 6.47 20.20 10.14
N LEU A 99 5.90 19.03 9.87
CA LEU A 99 5.00 18.32 10.78
C LEU A 99 5.80 17.54 11.84
N LEU A 100 6.53 18.25 12.70
CA LEU A 100 7.51 17.68 13.62
C LEU A 100 6.95 17.27 14.98
N LYS A 101 5.74 17.68 15.31
CA LYS A 101 5.10 17.44 16.62
C LYS A 101 3.61 17.19 16.44
N VAL A 102 2.96 16.80 17.52
CA VAL A 102 1.49 16.66 17.57
C VAL A 102 0.83 17.99 17.26
N GLY A 103 -0.04 18.01 16.24
CA GLY A 103 -0.88 19.17 15.93
C GLY A 103 -1.96 19.37 16.98
N LEU A 104 -2.43 20.60 17.12
CA LEU A 104 -3.51 20.98 18.01
C LEU A 104 -4.65 21.63 17.22
N PRO A 105 -5.91 21.53 17.66
CA PRO A 105 -7.04 22.20 17.03
C PRO A 105 -6.78 23.70 16.85
N GLY A 106 -7.12 24.23 15.67
CA GLY A 106 -6.91 25.63 15.31
C GLY A 106 -5.46 26.03 15.02
N ALA A 107 -4.53 25.07 15.06
CA ALA A 107 -3.12 25.36 14.74
C ALA A 107 -2.94 25.64 13.25
N LYS A 108 -1.91 26.46 12.94
CA LYS A 108 -1.51 26.71 11.55
C LYS A 108 -0.67 25.58 10.97
N GLU A 109 -0.16 24.70 11.83
CA GLU A 109 0.60 23.51 11.47
C GLU A 109 -0.35 22.41 11.04
N GLY A 110 -0.23 21.98 9.80
CA GLY A 110 -1.02 20.93 9.18
C GLY A 110 -0.52 20.68 7.77
N LEU A 111 -1.23 19.80 7.07
CA LEU A 111 -0.92 19.48 5.69
C LEU A 111 -1.08 20.72 4.81
N GLN A 112 -0.07 21.02 4.01
CA GLN A 112 -0.05 22.22 3.18
C GLN A 112 -0.41 21.89 1.73
N PRO A 113 -0.96 22.83 0.95
CA PRO A 113 -1.37 22.60 -0.44
C PRO A 113 -0.25 22.09 -1.35
N GLN A 114 1.02 22.35 -1.00
CA GLN A 114 2.18 21.89 -1.76
C GLN A 114 2.65 20.46 -1.39
N ASP A 115 2.08 19.86 -0.35
CA ASP A 115 2.45 18.51 0.09
C ASP A 115 1.62 17.48 -0.69
N PRO A 116 2.21 16.77 -1.67
CA PRO A 116 1.46 15.79 -2.45
C PRO A 116 1.08 14.62 -1.55
N THR A 117 -0.12 14.09 -1.72
CA THR A 117 -0.59 12.93 -0.98
C THR A 117 -0.68 11.68 -1.84
N LEU A 118 -0.66 10.51 -1.20
CA LEU A 118 -0.93 9.24 -1.87
C LEU A 118 -2.29 9.26 -2.58
N ALA A 119 -3.31 9.90 -1.99
CA ALA A 119 -4.63 10.01 -2.59
C ALA A 119 -4.58 10.81 -3.90
N GLU A 120 -3.92 11.96 -3.91
CA GLU A 120 -3.74 12.78 -5.11
C GLU A 120 -2.98 12.03 -6.21
N LEU A 121 -1.97 11.24 -5.84
CA LEU A 121 -1.18 10.47 -6.80
C LEU A 121 -1.93 9.26 -7.37
N LEU A 122 -2.86 8.68 -6.61
CA LEU A 122 -3.65 7.52 -7.03
C LEU A 122 -4.86 7.88 -7.87
N LYS A 123 -5.46 9.06 -7.69
CA LYS A 123 -6.63 9.50 -8.49
C LYS A 123 -6.38 9.50 -9.99
N PRO A 124 -5.30 10.06 -10.53
CA PRO A 124 -5.01 9.98 -11.97
C PRO A 124 -4.81 8.54 -12.47
N GLN A 125 -4.54 7.61 -11.55
CA GLN A 125 -4.44 6.19 -11.85
C GLN A 125 -5.82 5.50 -11.88
N GLY A 126 -6.92 6.23 -11.63
CA GLY A 126 -8.28 5.74 -11.65
C GLY A 126 -8.73 5.07 -10.34
N TYR A 127 -8.07 5.38 -9.22
CA TYR A 127 -8.55 4.96 -7.91
C TYR A 127 -9.59 5.93 -7.37
N VAL A 128 -10.57 5.39 -6.68
CA VAL A 128 -11.45 6.12 -5.77
C VAL A 128 -10.83 6.03 -4.38
N THR A 129 -10.80 7.13 -3.65
CA THR A 129 -10.03 7.27 -2.42
C THR A 129 -10.92 7.64 -1.25
N GLY A 130 -10.76 6.98 -0.11
CA GLY A 130 -11.47 7.29 1.12
C GLY A 130 -10.55 7.23 2.33
N GLN A 131 -10.78 8.12 3.29
CA GLN A 131 -10.11 8.11 4.58
C GLN A 131 -11.15 8.04 5.69
N PHE A 132 -10.98 7.09 6.61
CA PHE A 132 -11.92 6.82 7.69
C PHE A 132 -11.18 6.76 9.03
N GLY A 133 -11.66 7.53 10.01
CA GLY A 133 -11.06 7.64 11.34
C GLY A 133 -10.22 8.91 11.52
N LYS A 134 -9.23 8.84 12.41
CA LYS A 134 -8.40 10.00 12.79
C LYS A 134 -7.52 10.50 11.64
N ASN A 135 -7.58 11.79 11.34
CA ASN A 135 -6.70 12.46 10.38
C ASN A 135 -5.41 13.02 11.02
N HIS A 136 -5.54 13.90 11.97
CA HIS A 136 -4.48 14.58 12.74
C HIS A 136 -3.45 15.36 11.90
N LEU A 137 -3.91 15.99 10.81
CA LEU A 137 -3.06 16.77 9.90
C LEU A 137 -3.56 18.20 9.69
N GLY A 138 -4.32 18.71 10.66
CA GLY A 138 -4.89 20.04 10.65
C GLY A 138 -6.40 20.05 10.45
N ASP A 139 -7.03 21.18 10.82
CA ASP A 139 -8.49 21.40 10.79
C ASP A 139 -8.90 22.67 10.01
N LEU A 140 -7.94 23.40 9.46
CA LEU A 140 -8.26 24.50 8.54
C LEU A 140 -8.74 23.90 7.20
N ASP A 141 -9.65 24.60 6.52
CA ASP A 141 -10.26 24.14 5.27
C ASP A 141 -9.25 23.59 4.26
N ALA A 142 -8.13 24.29 4.10
CA ALA A 142 -7.07 23.86 3.17
C ALA A 142 -6.33 22.59 3.60
N MET A 143 -6.51 22.11 4.83
CA MET A 143 -5.83 20.95 5.39
C MET A 143 -6.72 19.69 5.43
N LEU A 144 -7.99 19.84 5.05
CA LEU A 144 -8.96 18.75 5.10
C LEU A 144 -8.58 17.63 4.13
N PRO A 145 -8.81 16.35 4.49
CA PRO A 145 -8.51 15.22 3.61
C PRO A 145 -9.11 15.35 2.21
N THR A 146 -10.32 15.89 2.10
CA THR A 146 -11.00 16.10 0.81
C THR A 146 -10.34 17.17 -0.07
N MET A 147 -9.55 18.06 0.51
CA MET A 147 -8.72 19.02 -0.21
C MET A 147 -7.38 18.41 -0.68
N HIS A 148 -7.05 17.25 -0.14
CA HIS A 148 -5.81 16.51 -0.40
C HIS A 148 -6.05 15.14 -1.08
N GLY A 149 -7.02 15.12 -1.99
CA GLY A 149 -7.22 14.00 -2.92
C GLY A 149 -8.16 12.90 -2.45
N PHE A 150 -8.64 12.91 -1.20
CA PHE A 150 -9.64 11.93 -0.78
C PHE A 150 -11.03 12.32 -1.31
N ASP A 151 -11.72 11.37 -1.93
CA ASP A 151 -13.09 11.54 -2.43
C ASP A 151 -14.10 11.52 -1.27
N GLU A 152 -13.78 10.83 -0.19
CA GLU A 152 -14.60 10.70 0.99
C GLU A 152 -13.73 10.76 2.26
N PHE A 153 -14.25 11.47 3.27
CA PHE A 153 -13.69 11.49 4.62
C PHE A 153 -14.80 11.34 5.65
N PHE A 154 -14.61 10.39 6.58
CA PHE A 154 -15.48 10.26 7.74
C PHE A 154 -14.64 9.91 8.98
N GLY A 155 -14.57 10.81 9.95
CA GLY A 155 -13.78 10.63 11.15
C GLY A 155 -13.47 11.92 11.87
N SER A 156 -12.53 11.88 12.80
CA SER A 156 -12.09 13.01 13.61
C SER A 156 -10.87 13.69 12.99
N LEU A 157 -10.84 15.01 12.97
CA LEU A 157 -9.70 15.76 12.47
C LEU A 157 -8.49 15.68 13.42
N TYR A 158 -8.76 15.44 14.70
CA TYR A 158 -7.74 15.18 15.73
C TYR A 158 -8.00 13.84 16.42
N HIS A 159 -7.63 13.67 17.69
CA HIS A 159 -7.98 12.52 18.51
C HIS A 159 -9.29 12.77 19.26
N LEU A 160 -9.94 11.69 19.73
CA LEU A 160 -11.31 11.72 20.27
C LEU A 160 -11.58 12.73 21.42
N ASN A 161 -10.56 13.20 22.10
CA ASN A 161 -10.72 14.13 23.25
C ASN A 161 -10.32 15.57 22.92
N ALA A 162 -10.06 15.89 21.65
CA ALA A 162 -9.59 17.23 21.24
C ALA A 162 -10.58 17.96 20.33
N GLU A 163 -11.82 17.46 20.28
CA GLU A 163 -12.95 18.05 19.54
C GLU A 163 -13.99 18.56 20.51
#